data_4829d75988e5fef319304a2515c0f0d0
#
_entry.id   4829d75988e5fef319304a2515c0f0d0
#
_cell.length_a   1.000
_cell.length_b   1.000
_cell.length_c   1.000
_cell.angle_alpha   90.00
_cell.angle_beta   90.00
_cell.angle_gamma   90.00
#
_symmetry.space_group_name_H-M   'P 1'
#
loop_
_entity.id
_entity.type
_entity.pdbx_description
1 polymer ?
#
loop_
_entity_poly.entity_id
_entity_poly.type
_entity_poly.pdbx_seq_one_letter_code
_entity_poly.pdbx_strand_id
1 'polypeptide(L)'
;MAPVGVQSLFHEDKELGLAEACAKSGVPYILSTASTSSIEEVAAANGDGKRWFQLYWPDDDEITKSLLKRAKNNRFSTLVVTLDTFSLAWRPADLDNAYVPFISGVGNKVGFTDPVFRARFEKESGSKIEDDIVGASRAWIGQLFSGRPRTWDRLSFLRDNWDGPLVVKGIQHADDAKIALEYGCDGVIVSNHGGKFS
;
A
#
# COMPACT_ATOMS: atom_id res chain seq x y z
N MET A 1 12.89 6.55 3.43
CA MET A 1 11.90 6.50 4.53
C MET A 1 11.03 5.29 4.34
N ALA A 2 10.89 4.42 5.35
CA ALA A 2 10.05 3.23 5.25
C ALA A 2 8.57 3.58 5.04
N PRO A 3 7.75 2.69 4.43
CA PRO A 3 6.32 2.93 4.26
C PRO A 3 5.61 2.84 5.62
N VAL A 4 5.00 3.95 6.05
CA VAL A 4 4.18 4.04 7.26
C VAL A 4 2.79 4.51 6.85
N GLY A 5 1.77 3.76 7.24
CA GLY A 5 0.38 4.12 7.00
C GLY A 5 -0.21 4.99 8.10
N VAL A 6 -1.47 5.38 7.93
CA VAL A 6 -2.33 6.07 8.92
C VAL A 6 -1.68 7.28 9.59
N GLN A 7 -0.87 8.05 8.87
CA GLN A 7 -0.04 9.09 9.47
C GLN A 7 -0.84 10.25 10.09
N SER A 8 -2.11 10.43 9.69
CA SER A 8 -2.99 11.39 10.35
C SER A 8 -3.23 11.11 11.85
N LEU A 9 -2.94 9.89 12.32
CA LEU A 9 -3.01 9.53 13.73
C LEU A 9 -1.78 10.01 14.52
N PHE A 10 -0.70 10.35 13.83
CA PHE A 10 0.57 10.73 14.45
C PHE A 10 0.85 12.22 14.37
N HIS A 11 0.46 12.86 13.25
CA HIS A 11 0.71 14.27 13.02
C HIS A 11 -0.33 14.89 12.08
N GLU A 12 -0.65 16.17 12.26
CA GLU A 12 -1.62 16.90 11.44
C GLU A 12 -1.20 17.05 9.96
N ASP A 13 0.12 17.16 9.69
CA ASP A 13 0.66 17.22 8.33
C ASP A 13 0.61 15.89 7.59
N LYS A 14 0.29 14.79 8.26
CA LYS A 14 0.10 13.45 7.68
C LYS A 14 1.30 13.00 6.83
N GLU A 15 1.02 12.25 5.77
CA GLU A 15 2.00 11.82 4.77
C GLU A 15 2.60 13.00 3.99
N LEU A 16 1.88 14.11 3.88
CA LEU A 16 2.31 15.27 3.08
C LEU A 16 3.55 15.93 3.68
N GLY A 17 3.51 16.21 4.99
CA GLY A 17 4.65 16.81 5.70
C GLY A 17 5.89 15.92 5.65
N LEU A 18 5.71 14.60 5.82
CA LEU A 18 6.83 13.66 5.75
C LEU A 18 7.38 13.53 4.32
N ALA A 19 6.53 13.53 3.31
CA ALA A 19 6.95 13.48 1.90
C ALA A 19 7.75 14.73 1.52
N GLU A 20 7.32 15.92 1.96
CA GLU A 20 8.04 17.19 1.78
C GLU A 20 9.39 17.18 2.50
N ALA A 21 9.42 16.74 3.76
CA ALA A 21 10.65 16.65 4.55
C ALA A 21 11.67 15.69 3.91
N CYS A 22 11.21 14.55 3.38
CA CYS A 22 12.05 13.61 2.65
C CYS A 22 12.63 14.22 1.38
N ALA A 23 11.83 14.97 0.61
CA ALA A 23 12.30 15.67 -0.57
C ALA A 23 13.40 16.69 -0.24
N LYS A 24 13.18 17.54 0.78
CA LYS A 24 14.15 18.54 1.26
C LYS A 24 15.46 17.90 1.75
N SER A 25 15.36 16.70 2.32
CA SER A 25 16.52 15.96 2.85
C SER A 25 17.20 15.05 1.83
N GLY A 26 16.70 14.98 0.59
CA GLY A 26 17.23 14.10 -0.45
C GLY A 26 16.99 12.60 -0.17
N VAL A 27 16.09 12.26 0.74
CA VAL A 27 15.76 10.89 1.13
C VAL A 27 14.57 10.38 0.32
N PRO A 28 14.62 9.18 -0.30
CA PRO A 28 13.45 8.61 -0.95
C PRO A 28 12.30 8.39 0.03
N TYR A 29 11.09 8.82 -0.35
CA TYR A 29 9.86 8.59 0.39
C TYR A 29 9.13 7.36 -0.17
N ILE A 30 8.70 6.43 0.69
CA ILE A 30 7.89 5.29 0.28
C ILE A 30 6.45 5.50 0.78
N LEU A 31 5.51 5.75 -0.16
CA LEU A 31 4.09 5.88 0.16
C LEU A 31 3.47 4.52 0.47
N SER A 32 2.80 4.40 1.60
CA SER A 32 2.04 3.19 1.96
C SER A 32 0.68 3.15 1.26
N THR A 33 0.22 1.95 0.86
CA THR A 33 -1.18 1.74 0.42
C THR A 33 -2.19 2.08 1.52
N ALA A 34 -1.79 1.96 2.79
CA ALA A 34 -2.59 2.31 3.97
C ALA A 34 -2.48 3.80 4.35
N SER A 35 -2.28 4.67 3.39
CA SER A 35 -2.12 6.11 3.59
C SER A 35 -3.44 6.82 3.89
N THR A 36 -3.35 7.90 4.69
CA THR A 36 -4.44 8.86 4.91
C THR A 36 -4.48 9.97 3.85
N SER A 37 -3.52 9.96 2.93
CA SER A 37 -3.44 10.86 1.78
C SER A 37 -3.43 10.06 0.47
N SER A 38 -3.91 10.64 -0.62
CA SER A 38 -3.92 10.00 -1.93
C SER A 38 -2.52 9.96 -2.57
N ILE A 39 -2.37 9.12 -3.59
CA ILE A 39 -1.14 9.03 -4.41
C ILE A 39 -0.80 10.41 -4.98
N GLU A 40 -1.79 11.13 -5.47
CA GLU A 40 -1.67 12.42 -6.13
C GLU A 40 -1.27 13.53 -5.14
N GLU A 41 -1.93 13.60 -3.98
CA GLU A 41 -1.62 14.57 -2.93
C GLU A 41 -0.18 14.42 -2.44
N VAL A 42 0.26 13.19 -2.19
CA VAL A 42 1.63 12.91 -1.76
C VAL A 42 2.66 13.23 -2.84
N ALA A 43 2.36 12.91 -4.10
CA ALA A 43 3.25 13.27 -5.20
C ALA A 43 3.41 14.79 -5.35
N ALA A 44 2.31 15.53 -5.20
CA ALA A 44 2.33 17.00 -5.24
C ALA A 44 3.18 17.59 -4.08
N ALA A 45 3.01 17.09 -2.86
CA ALA A 45 3.77 17.55 -1.70
C ALA A 45 5.27 17.17 -1.79
N ASN A 46 5.59 16.01 -2.34
CA ASN A 46 6.97 15.57 -2.54
C ASN A 46 7.70 16.33 -3.66
N GLY A 47 6.97 16.97 -4.58
CA GLY A 47 7.55 17.75 -5.69
C GLY A 47 8.49 16.94 -6.57
N ASP A 48 9.76 17.35 -6.67
CA ASP A 48 10.79 16.63 -7.42
C ASP A 48 11.55 15.59 -6.59
N GLY A 49 11.11 15.31 -5.35
CA GLY A 49 11.70 14.32 -4.47
C GLY A 49 11.56 12.90 -5.02
N LYS A 50 12.50 12.04 -4.64
CA LYS A 50 12.43 10.60 -4.98
C LYS A 50 11.31 9.94 -4.21
N ARG A 51 10.42 9.21 -4.90
CA ARG A 51 9.28 8.53 -4.29
C ARG A 51 9.07 7.15 -4.85
N TRP A 52 8.71 6.22 -3.96
CA TRP A 52 8.38 4.84 -4.24
C TRP A 52 6.98 4.54 -3.75
N PHE A 53 6.30 3.58 -4.38
CA PHE A 53 4.96 3.17 -3.98
C PHE A 53 5.00 1.79 -3.33
N GLN A 54 4.55 1.70 -2.07
CA GLN A 54 4.39 0.40 -1.40
C GLN A 54 2.98 -0.13 -1.66
N LEU A 55 2.91 -1.36 -2.13
CA LEU A 55 1.69 -2.08 -2.46
C LEU A 55 1.39 -3.14 -1.40
N TYR A 56 0.24 -3.02 -0.74
CA TYR A 56 -0.53 -4.17 -0.31
C TYR A 56 -1.35 -4.61 -1.51
N TRP A 57 -1.08 -5.81 -2.00
CA TRP A 57 -1.59 -6.25 -3.29
C TRP A 57 -3.07 -6.61 -3.22
N PRO A 58 -3.99 -5.84 -3.82
CA PRO A 58 -5.42 -6.15 -3.82
C PRO A 58 -5.71 -7.48 -4.49
N ASP A 59 -6.81 -8.15 -4.09
CA ASP A 59 -7.26 -9.37 -4.73
C ASP A 59 -7.72 -9.13 -6.17
N ASP A 60 -8.26 -7.96 -6.43
CA ASP A 60 -8.72 -7.54 -7.74
C ASP A 60 -7.56 -7.02 -8.60
N ASP A 61 -7.31 -7.69 -9.71
CA ASP A 61 -6.25 -7.32 -10.65
C ASP A 61 -6.51 -5.96 -11.34
N GLU A 62 -7.77 -5.58 -11.58
CA GLU A 62 -8.07 -4.28 -12.20
C GLU A 62 -7.87 -3.11 -11.22
N ILE A 63 -8.17 -3.30 -9.94
CA ILE A 63 -7.80 -2.33 -8.88
C ILE A 63 -6.28 -2.21 -8.81
N THR A 64 -5.57 -3.33 -8.83
CA THR A 64 -4.10 -3.33 -8.83
C THR A 64 -3.54 -2.54 -10.01
N LYS A 65 -4.01 -2.82 -11.24
CA LYS A 65 -3.59 -2.06 -12.44
C LYS A 65 -3.86 -0.56 -12.31
N SER A 66 -5.04 -0.20 -11.76
CA SER A 66 -5.39 1.20 -11.53
C SER A 66 -4.40 1.89 -10.58
N LEU A 67 -4.09 1.27 -9.44
CA LEU A 67 -3.12 1.79 -8.48
C LEU A 67 -1.72 1.97 -9.11
N LEU A 68 -1.24 0.96 -9.83
CA LEU A 68 0.06 1.02 -10.51
C LEU A 68 0.10 2.13 -11.56
N LYS A 69 -0.95 2.26 -12.37
CA LYS A 69 -1.07 3.34 -13.36
C LYS A 69 -1.06 4.72 -12.69
N ARG A 70 -1.80 4.90 -11.60
CA ARG A 70 -1.80 6.16 -10.83
C ARG A 70 -0.42 6.48 -10.26
N ALA A 71 0.26 5.49 -9.68
CA ALA A 71 1.61 5.66 -9.17
C ALA A 71 2.59 6.07 -10.29
N LYS A 72 2.55 5.39 -11.44
CA LYS A 72 3.37 5.74 -12.63
C LYS A 72 3.10 7.16 -13.10
N ASN A 73 1.83 7.53 -13.28
CA ASN A 73 1.44 8.87 -13.73
C ASN A 73 1.92 9.98 -12.77
N ASN A 74 2.09 9.64 -11.50
CA ASN A 74 2.60 10.52 -10.46
C ASN A 74 4.11 10.34 -10.17
N ARG A 75 4.85 9.75 -11.11
CA ARG A 75 6.32 9.61 -11.09
C ARG A 75 6.85 8.84 -9.87
N PHE A 76 6.10 7.88 -9.35
CA PHE A 76 6.67 6.90 -8.42
C PHE A 76 7.58 5.97 -9.21
N SER A 77 8.86 5.92 -8.83
CA SER A 77 9.90 5.27 -9.62
C SER A 77 10.06 3.78 -9.33
N THR A 78 9.66 3.34 -8.16
CA THR A 78 9.88 1.96 -7.68
C THR A 78 8.63 1.44 -7.02
N LEU A 79 8.29 0.18 -7.33
CA LEU A 79 7.22 -0.55 -6.66
C LEU A 79 7.80 -1.40 -5.53
N VAL A 80 7.25 -1.27 -4.32
CA VAL A 80 7.63 -2.06 -3.14
C VAL A 80 6.44 -2.93 -2.74
N VAL A 81 6.52 -4.23 -2.98
CA VAL A 81 5.45 -5.18 -2.66
C VAL A 81 5.67 -5.77 -1.27
N THR A 82 4.70 -5.59 -0.39
CA THR A 82 4.77 -6.15 0.96
C THR A 82 4.24 -7.57 0.98
N LEU A 83 5.06 -8.53 1.42
CA LEU A 83 4.75 -9.96 1.43
C LEU A 83 4.39 -10.50 2.82
N ASP A 84 4.78 -9.79 3.87
CA ASP A 84 4.59 -10.19 5.27
C ASP A 84 3.23 -9.82 5.86
N THR A 85 2.28 -9.31 5.03
CA THR A 85 0.97 -8.86 5.48
C THR A 85 -0.09 -9.15 4.41
N PHE A 86 -0.62 -10.37 4.39
CA PHE A 86 -1.75 -10.75 3.54
C PHE A 86 -3.06 -10.91 4.32
N SER A 87 -3.00 -10.79 5.66
CA SER A 87 -4.15 -10.72 6.56
C SER A 87 -3.87 -9.70 7.67
N LEU A 88 -4.91 -9.24 8.36
CA LEU A 88 -4.70 -8.44 9.57
C LEU A 88 -4.10 -9.35 10.65
N ALA A 89 -2.98 -8.91 11.22
CA ALA A 89 -2.27 -9.69 12.23
C ALA A 89 -3.03 -9.78 13.54
N TRP A 90 -2.78 -10.85 14.27
CA TRP A 90 -3.21 -10.99 15.65
C TRP A 90 -2.37 -10.05 16.53
N ARG A 91 -2.94 -8.90 16.86
CA ARG A 91 -2.30 -7.88 17.70
C ARG A 91 -3.09 -7.73 19.00
N PRO A 92 -2.61 -8.29 20.13
CA PRO A 92 -3.36 -8.30 21.38
C PRO A 92 -3.85 -6.91 21.79
N ALA A 93 -2.99 -5.90 21.75
CA ALA A 93 -3.36 -4.54 22.15
C ALA A 93 -4.47 -3.93 21.25
N ASP A 94 -4.46 -4.20 19.95
CA ASP A 94 -5.52 -3.73 19.03
C ASP A 94 -6.83 -4.47 19.32
N LEU A 95 -6.75 -5.78 19.57
CA LEU A 95 -7.91 -6.62 19.88
C LEU A 95 -8.55 -6.25 21.21
N ASP A 96 -7.74 -6.06 22.26
CA ASP A 96 -8.20 -5.69 23.61
C ASP A 96 -8.90 -4.32 23.61
N ASN A 97 -8.46 -3.40 22.72
CA ASN A 97 -9.05 -2.08 22.59
C ASN A 97 -10.07 -1.97 21.44
N ALA A 98 -10.40 -3.07 20.77
CA ALA A 98 -11.25 -3.08 19.55
C ALA A 98 -10.81 -2.02 18.52
N TYR A 99 -9.49 -1.84 18.38
CA TYR A 99 -8.90 -0.75 17.60
C TYR A 99 -8.62 -1.18 16.17
N VAL A 100 -9.44 -0.71 15.24
CA VAL A 100 -9.26 -0.93 13.80
C VAL A 100 -9.53 0.39 13.06
N PRO A 101 -8.54 1.29 12.95
CA PRO A 101 -8.74 2.64 12.40
C PRO A 101 -9.25 2.62 10.95
N PHE A 102 -8.93 1.58 10.18
CA PHE A 102 -9.42 1.41 8.81
C PHE A 102 -10.94 1.41 8.71
N ILE A 103 -11.68 0.90 9.69
CA ILE A 103 -13.16 0.79 9.65
C ILE A 103 -13.82 2.19 9.59
N SER A 104 -13.19 3.20 10.18
CA SER A 104 -13.63 4.59 10.09
C SER A 104 -13.08 5.35 8.89
N GLY A 105 -12.44 4.66 7.94
CA GLY A 105 -11.87 5.25 6.72
C GLY A 105 -10.44 5.76 6.87
N VAL A 106 -9.86 5.73 8.07
CA VAL A 106 -8.48 6.17 8.30
C VAL A 106 -7.50 5.18 7.64
N GLY A 107 -6.62 5.68 6.77
CA GLY A 107 -5.68 4.84 6.04
C GLY A 107 -6.23 4.21 4.74
N ASN A 108 -7.44 4.59 4.32
CA ASN A 108 -8.07 4.04 3.12
C ASN A 108 -8.03 5.02 1.92
N LYS A 109 -7.37 6.17 2.05
CA LYS A 109 -7.45 7.24 1.05
C LYS A 109 -6.98 6.82 -0.34
N VAL A 110 -5.97 5.96 -0.42
CA VAL A 110 -5.47 5.42 -1.70
C VAL A 110 -6.56 4.66 -2.45
N GLY A 111 -7.31 3.79 -1.76
CA GLY A 111 -8.46 3.08 -2.34
C GLY A 111 -9.66 3.99 -2.57
N PHE A 112 -9.99 4.84 -1.63
CA PHE A 112 -11.16 5.72 -1.70
C PHE A 112 -11.06 6.78 -2.81
N THR A 113 -9.88 7.03 -3.31
CA THR A 113 -9.64 7.89 -4.49
C THR A 113 -9.39 7.08 -5.76
N ASP A 114 -9.37 5.75 -5.68
CA ASP A 114 -9.18 4.90 -6.86
C ASP A 114 -10.48 4.79 -7.69
N PRO A 115 -10.46 5.17 -8.98
CA PRO A 115 -11.67 5.18 -9.78
C PRO A 115 -12.25 3.78 -10.02
N VAL A 116 -11.41 2.74 -10.10
CA VAL A 116 -11.88 1.37 -10.32
C VAL A 116 -12.52 0.82 -9.06
N PHE A 117 -11.89 1.01 -7.90
CA PHE A 117 -12.48 0.61 -6.62
C PHE A 117 -13.81 1.33 -6.36
N ARG A 118 -13.86 2.65 -6.58
CA ARG A 118 -15.08 3.45 -6.41
C ARG A 118 -16.23 2.94 -7.26
N ALA A 119 -15.99 2.75 -8.55
CA ALA A 119 -17.01 2.25 -9.48
C ALA A 119 -17.49 0.83 -9.10
N ARG A 120 -16.57 -0.03 -8.65
CA ARG A 120 -16.92 -1.38 -8.20
C ARG A 120 -17.75 -1.36 -6.93
N PHE A 121 -17.32 -0.59 -5.92
CA PHE A 121 -18.07 -0.45 -4.67
C PHE A 121 -19.49 0.07 -4.92
N GLU A 122 -19.64 1.13 -5.70
CA GLU A 122 -20.96 1.70 -6.07
C GLU A 122 -21.83 0.68 -6.79
N LYS A 123 -21.27 -0.10 -7.72
CA LYS A 123 -21.99 -1.15 -8.45
C LYS A 123 -22.45 -2.29 -7.53
N GLU A 124 -21.63 -2.70 -6.56
CA GLU A 124 -21.92 -3.84 -5.70
C GLU A 124 -22.80 -3.49 -4.50
N SER A 125 -22.61 -2.31 -3.91
CA SER A 125 -23.33 -1.86 -2.71
C SER A 125 -24.56 -1.01 -3.04
N GLY A 126 -24.61 -0.39 -4.22
CA GLY A 126 -25.60 0.62 -4.57
C GLY A 126 -25.38 1.98 -3.91
N SER A 127 -24.27 2.17 -3.17
CA SER A 127 -23.94 3.39 -2.42
C SER A 127 -22.60 3.96 -2.86
N LYS A 128 -22.45 5.27 -2.78
CA LYS A 128 -21.13 5.90 -2.93
C LYS A 128 -20.29 5.72 -1.66
N ILE A 129 -18.98 5.84 -1.79
CA ILE A 129 -18.05 5.75 -0.64
C ILE A 129 -18.40 6.78 0.43
N GLU A 130 -18.75 8.00 0.02
CA GLU A 130 -19.07 9.11 0.90
C GLU A 130 -20.34 8.87 1.74
N ASP A 131 -21.25 8.05 1.21
CA ASP A 131 -22.55 7.73 1.85
C ASP A 131 -22.45 6.50 2.77
N ASP A 132 -21.44 5.63 2.55
CA ASP A 132 -21.20 4.42 3.35
C ASP A 132 -19.71 4.17 3.58
N ILE A 133 -19.10 4.98 4.42
CA ILE A 133 -17.66 4.89 4.77
C ILE A 133 -17.32 3.53 5.39
N VAL A 134 -18.19 2.98 6.23
CA VAL A 134 -17.93 1.70 6.92
C VAL A 134 -17.98 0.53 5.94
N GLY A 135 -18.99 0.48 5.09
CA GLY A 135 -19.09 -0.54 4.04
C GLY A 135 -17.92 -0.47 3.06
N ALA A 136 -17.59 0.74 2.58
CA ALA A 136 -16.45 0.96 1.71
C ALA A 136 -15.12 0.57 2.37
N SER A 137 -14.95 0.86 3.66
CA SER A 137 -13.77 0.47 4.43
C SER A 137 -13.63 -1.05 4.51
N ARG A 138 -14.71 -1.76 4.82
CA ARG A 138 -14.72 -3.23 4.86
C ARG A 138 -14.40 -3.82 3.49
N ALA A 139 -14.98 -3.29 2.42
CA ALA A 139 -14.70 -3.72 1.06
C ALA A 139 -13.23 -3.50 0.69
N TRP A 140 -12.67 -2.33 1.02
CA TRP A 140 -11.27 -2.02 0.75
C TRP A 140 -10.29 -2.90 1.55
N ILE A 141 -10.53 -3.06 2.85
CA ILE A 141 -9.73 -3.94 3.72
C ILE A 141 -9.79 -5.39 3.20
N GLY A 142 -10.96 -5.85 2.76
CA GLY A 142 -11.15 -7.16 2.16
C GLY A 142 -10.32 -7.36 0.89
N GLN A 143 -10.09 -6.31 0.11
CA GLN A 143 -9.17 -6.37 -1.04
C GLN A 143 -7.71 -6.52 -0.63
N LEU A 144 -7.27 -5.82 0.42
CA LEU A 144 -5.87 -5.79 0.83
C LEU A 144 -5.45 -6.94 1.73
N PHE A 145 -6.35 -7.38 2.61
CA PHE A 145 -6.06 -8.33 3.69
C PHE A 145 -7.03 -9.51 3.65
N SER A 146 -7.24 -10.07 2.48
CA SER A 146 -8.19 -11.16 2.23
C SER A 146 -7.81 -12.50 2.89
N GLY A 147 -6.59 -12.63 3.39
CA GLY A 147 -6.05 -13.90 3.88
C GLY A 147 -5.57 -14.84 2.77
N ARG A 148 -5.66 -14.43 1.50
CA ARG A 148 -5.21 -15.26 0.36
C ARG A 148 -3.72 -15.06 0.14
N PRO A 149 -2.89 -16.13 0.21
CA PRO A 149 -1.47 -16.03 -0.07
C PRO A 149 -1.25 -15.73 -1.56
N ARG A 150 -0.21 -14.97 -1.85
CA ARG A 150 0.31 -14.78 -3.21
C ARG A 150 1.51 -15.69 -3.42
N THR A 151 1.51 -16.41 -4.52
CA THR A 151 2.63 -17.27 -4.93
C THR A 151 3.64 -16.50 -5.78
N TRP A 152 4.87 -16.99 -5.86
CA TRP A 152 5.96 -16.31 -6.56
C TRP A 152 5.66 -16.06 -8.05
N ASP A 153 5.01 -17.02 -8.72
CA ASP A 153 4.61 -16.91 -10.14
C ASP A 153 3.69 -15.71 -10.42
N ARG A 154 2.91 -15.28 -9.42
CA ARG A 154 2.05 -14.09 -9.56
C ARG A 154 2.84 -12.79 -9.71
N LEU A 155 4.12 -12.75 -9.37
CA LEU A 155 4.95 -11.56 -9.59
C LEU A 155 5.06 -11.17 -11.06
N SER A 156 4.91 -12.13 -11.99
CA SER A 156 4.84 -11.86 -13.42
C SER A 156 3.76 -10.82 -13.77
N PHE A 157 2.59 -10.93 -13.14
CA PHE A 157 1.52 -9.94 -13.33
C PHE A 157 1.95 -8.52 -12.95
N LEU A 158 2.72 -8.34 -11.88
CA LEU A 158 3.22 -7.02 -11.50
C LEU A 158 4.29 -6.54 -12.50
N ARG A 159 5.16 -7.43 -12.97
CA ARG A 159 6.16 -7.09 -14.00
C ARG A 159 5.51 -6.63 -15.31
N ASP A 160 4.42 -7.26 -15.71
CA ASP A 160 3.68 -6.90 -16.92
C ASP A 160 2.99 -5.52 -16.81
N ASN A 161 2.75 -5.05 -15.59
CA ASN A 161 2.04 -3.80 -15.31
C ASN A 161 2.91 -2.70 -14.68
N TRP A 162 4.20 -3.00 -14.43
CA TRP A 162 5.16 -2.07 -13.84
C TRP A 162 6.52 -2.16 -14.53
N ASP A 163 6.94 -1.08 -15.17
CA ASP A 163 8.17 -0.99 -15.97
C ASP A 163 9.40 -0.49 -15.17
N GLY A 164 9.20 0.01 -13.95
CA GLY A 164 10.27 0.42 -13.04
C GLY A 164 10.82 -0.73 -12.19
N PRO A 165 11.76 -0.43 -11.28
CA PRO A 165 12.24 -1.41 -10.31
C PRO A 165 11.12 -1.98 -9.46
N LEU A 166 11.15 -3.32 -9.26
CA LEU A 166 10.25 -4.10 -8.42
C LEU A 166 11.02 -4.66 -7.23
N VAL A 167 10.64 -4.24 -6.04
CA VAL A 167 11.28 -4.64 -4.78
C VAL A 167 10.25 -5.37 -3.92
N VAL A 168 10.63 -6.48 -3.31
CA VAL A 168 9.78 -7.19 -2.34
C VAL A 168 10.23 -6.88 -0.91
N LYS A 169 9.25 -6.59 -0.03
CA LYS A 169 9.48 -6.28 1.38
C LYS A 169 8.85 -7.36 2.26
N GLY A 170 9.55 -7.73 3.34
CA GLY A 170 9.11 -8.77 4.27
C GLY A 170 9.88 -10.08 4.12
N ILE A 171 11.00 -10.03 3.40
CA ILE A 171 11.90 -11.17 3.25
C ILE A 171 12.68 -11.34 4.54
N GLN A 172 12.68 -12.56 5.09
CA GLN A 172 13.39 -12.91 6.32
C GLN A 172 14.31 -14.14 6.16
N HIS A 173 14.25 -14.83 5.02
CA HIS A 173 15.08 -15.99 4.72
C HIS A 173 15.90 -15.75 3.45
N ALA A 174 17.17 -16.22 3.45
CA ALA A 174 18.08 -16.01 2.34
C ALA A 174 17.61 -16.70 1.03
N ASP A 175 16.93 -17.84 1.14
CA ASP A 175 16.44 -18.55 -0.03
C ASP A 175 15.25 -17.83 -0.67
N ASP A 176 14.38 -17.19 0.13
CA ASP A 176 13.31 -16.33 -0.41
C ASP A 176 13.90 -15.14 -1.18
N ALA A 177 15.03 -14.58 -0.71
CA ALA A 177 15.70 -13.52 -1.45
C ALA A 177 16.23 -13.99 -2.82
N LYS A 178 16.78 -15.22 -2.89
CA LYS A 178 17.21 -15.82 -4.17
C LYS A 178 16.02 -16.05 -5.09
N ILE A 179 14.94 -16.64 -4.57
CA ILE A 179 13.71 -16.89 -5.32
C ILE A 179 13.13 -15.57 -5.86
N ALA A 180 13.10 -14.50 -5.04
CA ALA A 180 12.63 -13.20 -5.49
C ALA A 180 13.38 -12.70 -6.73
N LEU A 181 14.72 -12.85 -6.75
CA LEU A 181 15.54 -12.48 -7.90
C LEU A 181 15.26 -13.36 -9.13
N GLU A 182 15.06 -14.67 -8.94
CA GLU A 182 14.70 -15.61 -10.02
C GLU A 182 13.37 -15.23 -10.68
N TYR A 183 12.41 -14.70 -9.90
CA TYR A 183 11.14 -14.18 -10.39
C TYR A 183 11.20 -12.71 -10.85
N GLY A 184 12.41 -12.18 -11.04
CA GLY A 184 12.64 -10.89 -11.69
C GLY A 184 12.46 -9.67 -10.78
N CYS A 185 12.54 -9.83 -9.46
CA CYS A 185 12.62 -8.69 -8.56
C CYS A 185 14.01 -8.03 -8.65
N ASP A 186 14.05 -6.71 -8.60
CA ASP A 186 15.28 -5.92 -8.67
C ASP A 186 15.94 -5.74 -7.28
N GLY A 187 15.23 -6.09 -6.23
CA GLY A 187 15.74 -5.97 -4.87
C GLY A 187 14.81 -6.54 -3.79
N VAL A 188 15.35 -6.65 -2.58
CA VAL A 188 14.62 -7.10 -1.40
C VAL A 188 14.82 -6.13 -0.24
N ILE A 189 13.78 -5.97 0.59
CA ILE A 189 13.85 -5.28 1.88
C ILE A 189 13.67 -6.34 2.96
N VAL A 190 14.75 -6.62 3.69
CA VAL A 190 14.72 -7.52 4.85
C VAL A 190 13.96 -6.84 5.98
N SER A 191 12.85 -7.42 6.38
CA SER A 191 11.93 -6.80 7.33
C SER A 191 11.01 -7.83 7.99
N ASN A 192 10.74 -7.63 9.28
CA ASN A 192 9.68 -8.30 10.03
C ASN A 192 8.53 -7.33 10.37
N HIS A 193 8.36 -6.27 9.57
CA HIS A 193 7.31 -5.26 9.73
C HIS A 193 7.35 -4.52 11.06
N GLY A 194 8.52 -4.34 11.65
CA GLY A 194 8.70 -3.74 12.98
C GLY A 194 8.21 -4.64 14.12
N GLY A 195 8.31 -5.96 13.96
CA GLY A 195 7.87 -6.94 14.95
C GLY A 195 6.36 -7.07 15.11
N LYS A 196 5.57 -6.57 14.14
CA LYS A 196 4.11 -6.58 14.24
C LYS A 196 3.47 -7.92 13.89
N PHE A 197 4.24 -8.85 13.33
CA PHE A 197 3.78 -10.16 12.84
C PHE A 197 4.63 -11.32 13.34
N SER A 198 5.49 -11.08 14.31
CA SER A 198 6.32 -12.09 14.99
C SER A 198 5.78 -12.40 16.39
#